data_da43a8da6730e603f3534ff3fe727e2f
#
_entry.id   da43a8da6730e603f3534ff3fe727e2f
#
_cell.length_a   1.000
_cell.length_b   1.000
_cell.length_c   1.000
_cell.angle_alpha   90.00
_cell.angle_beta   90.00
_cell.angle_gamma   90.00
#
_symmetry.space_group_name_H-M   'P 1'
#
loop_
_entity.id
_entity.type
_entity.pdbx_description
1 polymer ?
#
loop_
_entity_poly.entity_id
_entity_poly.type
_entity_poly.pdbx_seq_one_letter_code
_entity_poly.pdbx_strand_id
1 'polypeptide(L)'
;SGTDVLRRNGFFPPVGDIHFDAYESSDPDETLDPSQFSEVTLLDNGMYAVVDSGGNKVFAYDSYGNLLYAFGGTGESLGLYSQLALVEPLDNRLLALDTLDGSITVLERTEYGELLNTVVGYQENREFDKAEALWQEVLDRNNNFDLAYLGIGKVYLENGDYEAAMDYFKLIHNQSYYSKAYKLLRAEQMQSAGFFVLAGAVVAVVLLVLFFGFAKRYNEKRRSAPATGRLRDEL
;
A
#
# COMPACT_ATOMS: atom_id res chain seq x y z
N SER A 1 -14.95 27.96 4.87
CA SER A 1 -14.19 27.17 5.86
C SER A 1 -13.61 25.96 5.14
N GLY A 2 -12.29 25.98 4.89
CA GLY A 2 -11.60 24.86 4.27
C GLY A 2 -11.67 23.61 5.15
N THR A 3 -12.18 22.52 4.63
CA THR A 3 -12.09 21.23 5.31
C THR A 3 -10.86 20.51 4.78
N ASP A 4 -10.01 20.02 5.67
CA ASP A 4 -8.86 19.21 5.29
C ASP A 4 -9.33 17.88 4.69
N VAL A 5 -9.35 17.83 3.35
CA VAL A 5 -9.81 16.66 2.58
C VAL A 5 -8.86 15.49 2.76
N LEU A 6 -7.55 15.76 2.87
CA LEU A 6 -6.52 14.74 3.04
C LEU A 6 -6.74 13.97 4.34
N ARG A 7 -6.89 14.66 5.48
CA ARG A 7 -7.16 14.01 6.78
C ARG A 7 -8.44 13.20 6.79
N ARG A 8 -9.51 13.73 6.18
CA ARG A 8 -10.81 13.05 6.15
C ARG A 8 -10.78 11.76 5.33
N ASN A 9 -9.94 11.69 4.31
CA ASN A 9 -9.75 10.50 3.48
C ASN A 9 -8.65 9.57 3.99
N GLY A 10 -8.07 9.86 5.15
CA GLY A 10 -6.99 9.04 5.72
C GLY A 10 -5.60 9.36 5.16
N PHE A 11 -5.46 10.45 4.41
CA PHE A 11 -4.18 10.95 3.93
C PHE A 11 -3.58 11.94 4.92
N PHE A 12 -2.26 12.03 4.92
CA PHE A 12 -1.55 13.04 5.68
C PHE A 12 -1.32 14.27 4.81
N PRO A 13 -1.37 15.50 5.38
CA PRO A 13 -0.98 16.68 4.64
C PRO A 13 0.51 16.56 4.23
N PRO A 14 0.89 17.14 3.08
CA PRO A 14 2.28 17.16 2.67
C PRO A 14 3.14 17.82 3.76
N VAL A 15 4.28 17.21 4.04
CA VAL A 15 5.24 17.69 5.01
C VAL A 15 6.49 18.06 4.24
N GLY A 16 6.94 19.30 4.36
CA GLY A 16 8.21 19.77 3.83
C GLY A 16 9.39 19.34 4.69
N ASP A 17 10.47 20.06 4.61
CA ASP A 17 11.62 19.84 5.48
C ASP A 17 11.22 20.03 6.95
N ILE A 18 11.39 18.98 7.72
CA ILE A 18 11.26 19.01 9.16
C ILE A 18 12.67 19.24 9.69
N HIS A 19 12.97 20.45 10.15
CA HIS A 19 14.26 20.72 10.77
C HIS A 19 14.29 20.08 12.16
N PHE A 20 15.01 18.96 12.27
CA PHE A 20 15.34 18.37 13.58
C PHE A 20 16.57 19.05 14.22
N ASP A 21 17.25 19.94 13.52
CA ASP A 21 18.61 20.40 13.84
C ASP A 21 18.71 21.71 14.60
N ALA A 22 17.73 22.04 15.42
CA ALA A 22 17.91 23.11 16.44
C ALA A 22 19.05 22.79 17.45
N TYR A 23 19.67 21.61 17.33
CA TYR A 23 20.73 21.16 18.24
C TYR A 23 22.13 21.04 17.62
N GLU A 24 22.30 21.13 16.30
CA GLU A 24 23.62 20.95 15.66
C GLU A 24 24.16 22.17 14.92
N SER A 25 23.39 23.22 14.74
CA SER A 25 23.95 24.47 14.21
C SER A 25 24.79 25.17 15.31
N SER A 26 26.10 25.24 15.07
CA SER A 26 27.01 26.04 15.89
C SER A 26 26.88 27.55 15.60
N ASP A 27 26.00 27.92 14.65
CA ASP A 27 25.69 29.30 14.29
C ASP A 27 24.30 29.66 14.82
N PRO A 28 24.22 30.56 15.85
CA PRO A 28 22.96 30.99 16.43
C PRO A 28 22.10 31.86 15.49
N ASP A 29 22.64 32.30 14.35
CA ASP A 29 21.91 33.06 13.33
C ASP A 29 21.36 32.19 12.20
N GLU A 30 21.70 30.89 12.15
CA GLU A 30 21.15 29.92 11.18
C GLU A 30 19.83 29.36 11.70
N THR A 31 18.81 30.16 11.78
CA THR A 31 17.43 29.71 11.97
C THR A 31 16.96 29.13 10.65
N LEU A 32 17.05 27.82 10.52
CA LEU A 32 16.39 27.09 9.42
C LEU A 32 14.87 27.20 9.64
N ASP A 33 14.25 28.10 8.93
CA ASP A 33 12.80 28.27 8.98
C ASP A 33 12.10 27.02 8.41
N PRO A 34 10.97 26.61 8.98
CA PRO A 34 10.19 25.51 8.44
C PRO A 34 9.72 25.83 7.01
N SER A 35 9.52 24.81 6.20
CA SER A 35 9.02 24.96 4.83
C SER A 35 7.80 25.88 4.74
N GLN A 36 7.85 26.84 3.83
CA GLN A 36 6.78 27.79 3.55
C GLN A 36 6.17 27.49 2.19
N PHE A 37 5.15 26.67 2.16
CA PHE A 37 4.45 26.30 0.92
C PHE A 37 3.69 27.50 0.37
N SER A 38 4.06 27.92 -0.84
CA SER A 38 3.52 29.11 -1.50
C SER A 38 2.71 28.81 -2.74
N GLU A 39 3.03 27.73 -3.45
CA GLU A 39 2.41 27.38 -4.72
C GLU A 39 2.24 25.87 -4.83
N VAL A 40 1.18 25.42 -5.54
CA VAL A 40 0.94 24.02 -5.84
C VAL A 40 0.57 23.87 -7.31
N THR A 41 1.21 22.92 -7.98
CA THR A 41 0.90 22.61 -9.37
C THR A 41 0.63 21.12 -9.56
N LEU A 42 -0.32 20.78 -10.44
CA LEU A 42 -0.65 19.39 -10.73
C LEU A 42 0.34 18.84 -11.77
N LEU A 43 0.80 17.63 -11.49
CA LEU A 43 1.63 16.84 -12.39
C LEU A 43 0.82 15.68 -12.99
N ASP A 44 1.49 14.87 -13.83
CA ASP A 44 0.89 13.66 -14.40
C ASP A 44 0.50 12.65 -13.31
N ASN A 45 -0.38 11.70 -13.65
CA ASN A 45 -0.76 10.57 -12.80
C ASN A 45 -1.32 10.95 -11.42
N GLY A 46 -1.94 12.13 -11.29
CA GLY A 46 -2.48 12.61 -10.01
C GLY A 46 -1.42 13.07 -9.01
N MET A 47 -0.16 13.12 -9.41
CA MET A 47 0.90 13.73 -8.61
C MET A 47 0.73 15.24 -8.57
N TYR A 48 1.39 15.87 -7.61
CA TYR A 48 1.46 17.33 -7.52
C TYR A 48 2.80 17.78 -6.97
N ALA A 49 3.20 18.95 -7.36
CA ALA A 49 4.40 19.61 -6.85
C ALA A 49 4.01 20.82 -5.99
N VAL A 50 4.79 21.05 -4.95
CA VAL A 50 4.60 22.18 -4.03
C VAL A 50 5.90 22.97 -3.96
N VAL A 51 5.82 24.29 -4.12
CA VAL A 51 6.95 25.19 -3.97
C VAL A 51 7.08 25.60 -2.51
N ASP A 52 8.24 25.38 -1.96
CA ASP A 52 8.68 25.94 -0.68
C ASP A 52 9.48 27.22 -0.97
N SER A 53 8.84 28.36 -0.76
CA SER A 53 9.47 29.67 -0.97
C SER A 53 10.51 30.03 0.10
N GLY A 54 10.46 29.40 1.28
CA GLY A 54 11.46 29.59 2.33
C GLY A 54 12.81 28.95 1.98
N GLY A 55 12.77 27.71 1.50
CA GLY A 55 13.95 26.95 1.10
C GLY A 55 14.29 26.99 -0.38
N ASN A 56 13.50 27.68 -1.22
CA ASN A 56 13.61 27.66 -2.69
C ASN A 56 13.62 26.24 -3.27
N LYS A 57 12.80 25.35 -2.68
CA LYS A 57 12.70 23.92 -3.02
C LYS A 57 11.37 23.58 -3.64
N VAL A 58 11.35 22.50 -4.36
CA VAL A 58 10.12 21.86 -4.88
C VAL A 58 10.01 20.47 -4.29
N PHE A 59 8.87 20.18 -3.71
CA PHE A 59 8.51 18.85 -3.23
C PHE A 59 7.46 18.24 -4.13
N ALA A 60 7.70 17.04 -4.65
CA ALA A 60 6.74 16.30 -5.46
C ALA A 60 6.12 15.16 -4.65
N TYR A 61 4.81 15.06 -4.71
CA TYR A 61 4.01 14.09 -3.97
C TYR A 61 3.13 13.25 -4.91
N ASP A 62 2.80 12.03 -4.47
CA ASP A 62 1.73 11.27 -5.09
C ASP A 62 0.34 11.80 -4.69
N SER A 63 -0.73 11.22 -5.27
CA SER A 63 -2.12 11.58 -4.97
C SER A 63 -2.52 11.37 -3.50
N TYR A 64 -1.76 10.58 -2.75
CA TYR A 64 -1.99 10.28 -1.34
C TYR A 64 -1.22 11.19 -0.38
N GLY A 65 -0.35 12.07 -0.90
CA GLY A 65 0.49 12.96 -0.11
C GLY A 65 1.82 12.35 0.34
N ASN A 66 2.24 11.22 -0.24
CA ASN A 66 3.56 10.69 0.02
C ASN A 66 4.61 11.43 -0.79
N LEU A 67 5.71 11.84 -0.15
CA LEU A 67 6.81 12.51 -0.81
C LEU A 67 7.55 11.54 -1.74
N LEU A 68 7.66 11.91 -3.01
CA LEU A 68 8.37 11.15 -4.04
C LEU A 68 9.82 11.59 -4.17
N TYR A 69 10.02 12.90 -4.34
CA TYR A 69 11.33 13.52 -4.46
C TYR A 69 11.24 15.02 -4.16
N ALA A 70 12.39 15.61 -3.88
CA ALA A 70 12.55 17.05 -3.77
C ALA A 70 13.75 17.51 -4.59
N PHE A 71 13.71 18.74 -5.08
CA PHE A 71 14.80 19.36 -5.82
C PHE A 71 14.80 20.88 -5.62
N GLY A 72 15.85 21.54 -6.10
CA GLY A 72 16.04 22.95 -5.87
C GLY A 72 16.79 23.23 -4.57
N GLY A 73 16.80 24.48 -4.16
CA GLY A 73 17.47 25.01 -2.99
C GLY A 73 17.91 26.43 -3.24
N THR A 74 18.44 27.11 -2.21
CA THR A 74 18.94 28.48 -2.33
C THR A 74 20.38 28.48 -2.86
N GLY A 75 20.65 29.29 -3.89
CA GLY A 75 22.00 29.45 -4.44
C GLY A 75 22.02 29.99 -5.87
N GLU A 76 23.23 30.15 -6.42
CA GLU A 76 23.46 30.69 -7.77
C GLU A 76 23.84 29.64 -8.80
N SER A 77 23.94 28.36 -8.39
CA SER A 77 24.28 27.27 -9.30
C SER A 77 23.07 26.77 -10.06
N LEU A 78 23.29 26.06 -11.18
CA LEU A 78 22.22 25.47 -11.98
C LEU A 78 21.33 24.54 -11.14
N GLY A 79 20.03 24.80 -11.15
CA GLY A 79 19.05 24.05 -10.34
C GLY A 79 18.88 24.57 -8.91
N LEU A 80 19.59 25.65 -8.54
CA LEU A 80 19.38 26.43 -7.32
C LEU A 80 18.75 27.78 -7.70
N TYR A 81 18.10 28.42 -6.74
CA TYR A 81 17.29 29.61 -6.98
C TYR A 81 17.57 30.68 -5.92
N SER A 82 17.49 31.93 -6.34
CA SER A 82 17.55 33.09 -5.45
C SER A 82 16.18 33.37 -4.82
N GLN A 83 15.10 33.25 -5.64
CA GLN A 83 13.72 33.39 -5.17
C GLN A 83 12.78 32.59 -6.09
N LEU A 84 12.61 31.30 -5.79
CA LEU A 84 11.71 30.43 -6.52
C LEU A 84 10.26 30.80 -6.21
N ALA A 85 9.51 31.21 -7.23
CA ALA A 85 8.14 31.65 -7.09
C ALA A 85 7.12 30.60 -7.50
N LEU A 86 7.34 29.93 -8.60
CA LEU A 86 6.41 28.92 -9.13
C LEU A 86 7.14 27.86 -9.95
N VAL A 87 6.47 26.73 -10.10
CA VAL A 87 6.84 25.64 -11.03
C VAL A 87 5.61 25.24 -11.83
N GLU A 88 5.74 25.21 -13.16
CA GLU A 88 4.67 24.85 -14.08
C GLU A 88 5.09 23.70 -15.00
N PRO A 89 4.25 22.71 -15.26
CA PRO A 89 4.54 21.67 -16.24
C PRO A 89 4.44 22.20 -17.67
N LEU A 90 5.39 21.79 -18.49
CA LEU A 90 5.39 22.02 -19.92
C LEU A 90 5.77 20.72 -20.64
N ASP A 91 4.79 20.03 -21.20
CA ASP A 91 4.95 18.68 -21.75
C ASP A 91 5.59 17.74 -20.71
N ASN A 92 6.72 17.13 -21.02
CA ASN A 92 7.47 16.23 -20.11
C ASN A 92 8.52 16.98 -19.25
N ARG A 93 8.48 18.29 -19.17
CA ARG A 93 9.43 19.17 -18.47
C ARG A 93 8.72 20.01 -17.42
N LEU A 94 9.50 20.63 -16.56
CA LEU A 94 9.01 21.63 -15.61
C LEU A 94 9.70 22.96 -15.89
N LEU A 95 8.95 24.04 -15.83
CA LEU A 95 9.46 25.41 -15.87
C LEU A 95 9.49 25.91 -14.43
N ALA A 96 10.65 26.37 -13.98
CA ALA A 96 10.81 27.00 -12.67
C ALA A 96 11.12 28.49 -12.87
N LEU A 97 10.32 29.35 -12.26
CA LEU A 97 10.48 30.82 -12.32
C LEU A 97 11.21 31.31 -11.08
N ASP A 98 12.38 31.95 -11.30
CA ASP A 98 13.06 32.75 -10.29
C ASP A 98 12.70 34.22 -10.50
N THR A 99 12.06 34.81 -9.50
CA THR A 99 11.59 36.21 -9.61
C THR A 99 12.67 37.23 -9.26
N LEU A 100 13.67 36.88 -8.47
CA LEU A 100 14.76 37.79 -8.16
C LEU A 100 15.73 37.90 -9.33
N ASP A 101 16.07 36.79 -9.94
CA ASP A 101 16.96 36.76 -11.12
C ASP A 101 16.23 37.05 -12.42
N GLY A 102 14.89 37.02 -12.42
CA GLY A 102 14.05 37.20 -13.60
C GLY A 102 14.28 36.11 -14.67
N SER A 103 14.60 34.90 -14.23
CA SER A 103 14.98 33.79 -15.09
C SER A 103 13.94 32.66 -15.05
N ILE A 104 13.87 31.87 -16.14
CA ILE A 104 13.09 30.64 -16.20
C ILE A 104 14.06 29.49 -16.46
N THR A 105 14.10 28.54 -15.55
CA THR A 105 14.87 27.31 -15.70
C THR A 105 13.97 26.22 -16.23
N VAL A 106 14.41 25.54 -17.31
CA VAL A 106 13.74 24.35 -17.85
C VAL A 106 14.36 23.12 -17.24
N LEU A 107 13.56 22.34 -16.53
CA LEU A 107 13.98 21.12 -15.84
C LEU A 107 13.46 19.90 -16.61
N GLU A 108 14.32 18.92 -16.79
CA GLU A 108 13.96 17.60 -17.33
C GLU A 108 14.02 16.55 -16.22
N ARG A 109 13.12 15.57 -16.29
CA ARG A 109 13.16 14.46 -15.33
C ARG A 109 14.44 13.65 -15.51
N THR A 110 15.05 13.27 -14.41
CA THR A 110 16.12 12.27 -14.40
C THR A 110 15.53 10.88 -14.68
N GLU A 111 16.37 9.90 -15.03
CA GLU A 111 15.93 8.51 -15.18
C GLU A 111 15.23 7.97 -13.92
N TYR A 112 15.72 8.34 -12.74
CA TYR A 112 15.10 7.97 -11.47
C TYR A 112 13.74 8.66 -11.26
N GLY A 113 13.64 9.95 -11.59
CA GLY A 113 12.37 10.69 -11.55
C GLY A 113 11.33 10.10 -12.51
N GLU A 114 11.74 9.69 -13.71
CA GLU A 114 10.86 9.04 -14.68
C GLU A 114 10.41 7.66 -14.22
N LEU A 115 11.30 6.89 -13.59
CA LEU A 115 10.97 5.61 -12.97
C LEU A 115 9.88 5.79 -11.89
N LEU A 116 10.04 6.76 -10.99
CA LEU A 116 9.06 7.07 -9.94
C LEU A 116 7.72 7.52 -10.53
N ASN A 117 7.74 8.40 -11.54
CA ASN A 117 6.52 8.85 -12.21
C ASN A 117 5.77 7.68 -12.87
N THR A 118 6.50 6.79 -13.52
CA THR A 118 5.92 5.63 -14.21
C THR A 118 5.31 4.64 -13.22
N VAL A 119 6.01 4.31 -12.14
CA VAL A 119 5.51 3.33 -11.18
C VAL A 119 4.30 3.85 -10.40
N VAL A 120 4.28 5.14 -10.05
CA VAL A 120 3.11 5.79 -9.45
C VAL A 120 1.93 5.73 -10.42
N GLY A 121 2.14 6.01 -11.71
CA GLY A 121 1.11 5.91 -12.73
C GLY A 121 0.51 4.50 -12.83
N TYR A 122 1.32 3.45 -12.85
CA TYR A 122 0.81 2.08 -12.85
C TYR A 122 0.05 1.74 -11.57
N GLN A 123 0.51 2.21 -10.42
CA GLN A 123 -0.17 1.97 -9.16
C GLN A 123 -1.53 2.68 -9.09
N GLU A 124 -1.62 3.94 -9.55
CA GLU A 124 -2.88 4.68 -9.63
C GLU A 124 -3.88 4.02 -10.60
N ASN A 125 -3.40 3.50 -11.72
CA ASN A 125 -4.20 2.79 -12.71
C ASN A 125 -4.50 1.34 -12.31
N ARG A 126 -4.03 0.88 -11.14
CA ARG A 126 -4.21 -0.49 -10.62
C ARG A 126 -3.56 -1.57 -11.50
N GLU A 127 -2.53 -1.21 -12.24
CA GLU A 127 -1.72 -2.13 -13.03
C GLU A 127 -0.61 -2.73 -12.15
N PHE A 128 -1.02 -3.47 -11.11
CA PHE A 128 -0.17 -3.89 -9.99
C PHE A 128 1.02 -4.75 -10.42
N ASP A 129 0.83 -5.68 -11.38
CA ASP A 129 1.94 -6.53 -11.87
C ASP A 129 3.08 -5.71 -12.49
N LYS A 130 2.75 -4.61 -13.18
CA LYS A 130 3.74 -3.71 -13.75
C LYS A 130 4.37 -2.83 -12.68
N ALA A 131 3.58 -2.40 -11.69
CA ALA A 131 4.07 -1.58 -10.59
C ALA A 131 5.07 -2.35 -9.71
N GLU A 132 4.86 -3.64 -9.45
CA GLU A 132 5.75 -4.45 -8.62
C GLU A 132 7.19 -4.46 -9.14
N ALA A 133 7.37 -4.79 -10.42
CA ALA A 133 8.70 -4.85 -11.04
C ALA A 133 9.45 -3.51 -10.96
N LEU A 134 8.73 -2.40 -11.18
CA LEU A 134 9.32 -1.06 -11.11
C LEU A 134 9.60 -0.62 -9.67
N TRP A 135 8.74 -0.97 -8.70
CA TRP A 135 9.04 -0.73 -7.28
C TRP A 135 10.30 -1.48 -6.83
N GLN A 136 10.50 -2.71 -7.34
CA GLN A 136 11.73 -3.44 -7.06
C GLN A 136 12.94 -2.72 -7.67
N GLU A 137 12.84 -2.18 -8.89
CA GLU A 137 13.92 -1.37 -9.49
C GLU A 137 14.20 -0.09 -8.68
N VAL A 138 13.15 0.54 -8.11
CA VAL A 138 13.34 1.68 -7.19
C VAL A 138 14.15 1.26 -5.98
N LEU A 139 13.86 0.10 -5.37
CA LEU A 139 14.62 -0.41 -4.22
C LEU A 139 16.06 -0.77 -4.56
N ASP A 140 16.32 -1.29 -5.77
CA ASP A 140 17.68 -1.58 -6.23
C ASP A 140 18.54 -0.30 -6.33
N ARG A 141 17.91 0.85 -6.63
CA ARG A 141 18.57 2.16 -6.69
C ARG A 141 18.60 2.88 -5.33
N ASN A 142 17.59 2.68 -4.51
CA ASN A 142 17.43 3.29 -3.19
C ASN A 142 16.68 2.33 -2.25
N ASN A 143 17.41 1.51 -1.52
CA ASN A 143 16.86 0.51 -0.60
C ASN A 143 16.22 1.09 0.67
N ASN A 144 16.37 2.40 0.91
CA ASN A 144 15.76 3.10 2.05
C ASN A 144 14.47 3.85 1.66
N PHE A 145 13.92 3.57 0.48
CA PHE A 145 12.72 4.27 0.02
C PHE A 145 11.45 3.55 0.50
N ASP A 146 10.95 3.96 1.65
CA ASP A 146 9.79 3.34 2.34
C ASP A 146 8.56 3.24 1.45
N LEU A 147 8.35 4.19 0.53
CA LEU A 147 7.22 4.19 -0.37
C LEU A 147 7.26 3.01 -1.35
N ALA A 148 8.44 2.54 -1.74
CA ALA A 148 8.55 1.35 -2.59
C ALA A 148 8.11 0.08 -1.84
N TYR A 149 8.51 -0.08 -0.58
CA TYR A 149 8.02 -1.17 0.26
C TYR A 149 6.50 -1.09 0.46
N LEU A 150 5.97 0.13 0.66
CA LEU A 150 4.52 0.36 0.73
C LEU A 150 3.83 -0.03 -0.58
N GLY A 151 4.41 0.36 -1.71
CA GLY A 151 3.93 0.04 -3.05
C GLY A 151 3.84 -1.47 -3.28
N ILE A 152 4.94 -2.19 -3.06
CA ILE A 152 5.00 -3.65 -3.19
C ILE A 152 4.00 -4.32 -2.22
N GLY A 153 3.97 -3.89 -0.97
CA GLY A 153 3.00 -4.42 0.01
C GLY A 153 1.55 -4.24 -0.44
N LYS A 154 1.21 -3.12 -1.10
CA LYS A 154 -0.12 -2.91 -1.69
C LYS A 154 -0.39 -3.86 -2.86
N VAL A 155 0.62 -4.14 -3.70
CA VAL A 155 0.48 -5.13 -4.78
C VAL A 155 0.13 -6.51 -4.22
N TYR A 156 0.88 -7.01 -3.24
CA TYR A 156 0.58 -8.29 -2.58
C TYR A 156 -0.79 -8.29 -1.90
N LEU A 157 -1.18 -7.16 -1.28
CA LEU A 157 -2.49 -7.01 -0.65
C LEU A 157 -3.65 -7.16 -1.65
N GLU A 158 -3.53 -6.55 -2.83
CA GLU A 158 -4.55 -6.62 -3.88
C GLU A 158 -4.57 -7.99 -4.58
N ASN A 159 -3.42 -8.65 -4.68
CA ASN A 159 -3.30 -10.01 -5.23
C ASN A 159 -3.75 -11.10 -4.24
N GLY A 160 -4.10 -10.73 -3.00
CA GLY A 160 -4.57 -11.66 -1.98
C GLY A 160 -3.47 -12.38 -1.21
N ASP A 161 -2.20 -12.08 -1.47
CA ASP A 161 -1.08 -12.59 -0.66
C ASP A 161 -0.90 -11.71 0.58
N TYR A 162 -1.79 -11.93 1.55
CA TYR A 162 -1.85 -11.12 2.75
C TYR A 162 -0.64 -11.31 3.67
N GLU A 163 -0.01 -12.48 3.64
CA GLU A 163 1.18 -12.76 4.46
C GLU A 163 2.37 -11.97 3.93
N ALA A 164 2.65 -12.03 2.62
CA ALA A 164 3.69 -11.22 2.00
C ALA A 164 3.43 -9.72 2.19
N ALA A 165 2.19 -9.26 2.00
CA ALA A 165 1.81 -7.87 2.23
C ALA A 165 2.14 -7.41 3.66
N MET A 166 1.84 -8.24 4.67
CA MET A 166 2.14 -7.94 6.07
C MET A 166 3.65 -7.81 6.32
N ASP A 167 4.48 -8.65 5.71
CA ASP A 167 5.92 -8.58 5.84
C ASP A 167 6.47 -7.26 5.31
N TYR A 168 6.03 -6.81 4.15
CA TYR A 168 6.40 -5.50 3.60
C TYR A 168 5.94 -4.34 4.49
N PHE A 169 4.70 -4.33 4.96
CA PHE A 169 4.20 -3.26 5.83
C PHE A 169 4.90 -3.23 7.19
N LYS A 170 5.39 -4.37 7.68
CA LYS A 170 6.17 -4.47 8.90
C LYS A 170 7.55 -3.82 8.76
N LEU A 171 8.21 -3.96 7.59
CA LEU A 171 9.52 -3.35 7.34
C LEU A 171 9.49 -1.82 7.50
N ILE A 172 8.41 -1.17 7.07
CA ILE A 172 8.22 0.28 7.16
C ILE A 172 7.39 0.70 8.38
N HIS A 173 7.15 -0.19 9.33
CA HIS A 173 6.33 0.07 10.52
C HIS A 173 4.93 0.62 10.24
N ASN A 174 4.35 0.32 9.05
CA ASN A 174 3.02 0.80 8.67
C ASN A 174 1.92 -0.06 9.30
N GLN A 175 1.54 0.31 10.53
CA GLN A 175 0.56 -0.43 11.31
C GLN A 175 -0.85 -0.43 10.70
N SER A 176 -1.22 0.61 9.95
CA SER A 176 -2.53 0.71 9.33
C SER A 176 -2.73 -0.35 8.25
N TYR A 177 -1.80 -0.42 7.28
CA TYR A 177 -1.84 -1.41 6.21
C TYR A 177 -1.57 -2.83 6.72
N TYR A 178 -0.67 -3.00 7.69
CA TYR A 178 -0.47 -4.28 8.36
C TYR A 178 -1.77 -4.81 8.96
N SER A 179 -2.50 -3.97 9.70
CA SER A 179 -3.77 -4.35 10.31
C SER A 179 -4.85 -4.66 9.28
N LYS A 180 -4.85 -3.96 8.14
CA LYS A 180 -5.75 -4.24 7.02
C LYS A 180 -5.48 -5.62 6.43
N ALA A 181 -4.22 -5.93 6.11
CA ALA A 181 -3.80 -7.23 5.57
C ALA A 181 -4.13 -8.37 6.56
N TYR A 182 -3.82 -8.19 7.85
CA TYR A 182 -4.13 -9.17 8.89
C TYR A 182 -5.63 -9.48 9.01
N LYS A 183 -6.49 -8.46 8.93
CA LYS A 183 -7.95 -8.66 8.95
C LYS A 183 -8.43 -9.48 7.76
N LEU A 184 -7.88 -9.22 6.56
CA LEU A 184 -8.21 -9.96 5.34
C LEU A 184 -7.74 -11.41 5.43
N LEU A 185 -6.51 -11.64 5.88
CA LEU A 185 -5.98 -13.00 6.12
C LEU A 185 -6.87 -13.80 7.08
N ARG A 186 -7.27 -13.17 8.20
CA ARG A 186 -8.17 -13.84 9.16
C ARG A 186 -9.54 -14.14 8.56
N ALA A 187 -10.09 -13.24 7.75
CA ALA A 187 -11.37 -13.46 7.10
C ALA A 187 -11.31 -14.65 6.14
N GLU A 188 -10.25 -14.76 5.34
CA GLU A 188 -9.99 -15.88 4.45
C GLU A 188 -9.86 -17.21 5.21
N GLN A 189 -9.06 -17.23 6.27
CA GLN A 189 -8.90 -18.42 7.13
C GLN A 189 -10.21 -18.87 7.77
N MET A 190 -11.03 -17.93 8.23
CA MET A 190 -12.35 -18.24 8.80
C MET A 190 -13.31 -18.79 7.74
N GLN A 191 -13.28 -18.25 6.53
CA GLN A 191 -14.11 -18.73 5.43
C GLN A 191 -13.72 -20.16 5.02
N SER A 192 -12.45 -20.47 4.90
CA SER A 192 -11.96 -21.81 4.60
C SER A 192 -12.27 -22.80 5.71
N ALA A 193 -12.05 -22.44 6.99
CA ALA A 193 -12.41 -23.27 8.12
C ALA A 193 -13.93 -23.56 8.17
N GLY A 194 -14.76 -22.56 7.92
CA GLY A 194 -16.22 -22.71 7.84
C GLY A 194 -16.66 -23.71 6.77
N PHE A 195 -16.00 -23.70 5.62
CA PHE A 195 -16.24 -24.66 4.55
C PHE A 195 -15.93 -26.10 4.98
N PHE A 196 -14.80 -26.33 5.64
CA PHE A 196 -14.43 -27.67 6.15
C PHE A 196 -15.36 -28.16 7.25
N VAL A 197 -15.84 -27.31 8.13
CA VAL A 197 -16.84 -27.65 9.16
C VAL A 197 -18.16 -28.07 8.50
N LEU A 198 -18.65 -27.30 7.52
CA LEU A 198 -19.88 -27.63 6.77
C LEU A 198 -19.73 -28.97 6.02
N ALA A 199 -18.62 -29.15 5.31
CA ALA A 199 -18.35 -30.40 4.60
C ALA A 199 -18.31 -31.59 5.56
N GLY A 200 -17.65 -31.48 6.71
CA GLY A 200 -17.62 -32.49 7.74
C GLY A 200 -19.01 -32.81 8.30
N ALA A 201 -19.86 -31.82 8.53
CA ALA A 201 -21.22 -32.00 8.98
C ALA A 201 -22.07 -32.77 7.97
N VAL A 202 -21.95 -32.44 6.67
CA VAL A 202 -22.65 -33.19 5.60
C VAL A 202 -22.21 -34.65 5.55
N VAL A 203 -20.91 -34.92 5.64
CA VAL A 203 -20.39 -36.30 5.66
C VAL A 203 -20.91 -37.04 6.89
N ALA A 204 -20.93 -36.43 8.07
CA ALA A 204 -21.47 -37.05 9.27
C ALA A 204 -22.97 -37.42 9.14
N VAL A 205 -23.77 -36.54 8.56
CA VAL A 205 -25.20 -36.81 8.28
C VAL A 205 -25.36 -37.96 7.33
N VAL A 206 -24.58 -38.00 6.25
CA VAL A 206 -24.62 -39.12 5.28
C VAL A 206 -24.28 -40.44 5.97
N LEU A 207 -23.23 -40.49 6.79
CA LEU A 207 -22.82 -41.68 7.53
C LEU A 207 -23.91 -42.17 8.51
N LEU A 208 -24.58 -41.20 9.21
CA LEU A 208 -25.71 -41.53 10.09
C LEU A 208 -26.88 -42.14 9.32
N VAL A 209 -27.26 -41.58 8.17
CA VAL A 209 -28.34 -42.16 7.31
C VAL A 209 -27.99 -43.54 6.85
N LEU A 210 -26.76 -43.79 6.40
CA LEU A 210 -26.29 -45.08 5.99
C LEU A 210 -26.28 -46.08 7.16
N PHE A 211 -25.83 -45.67 8.33
CA PHE A 211 -25.82 -46.47 9.53
C PHE A 211 -27.24 -46.90 9.94
N PHE A 212 -28.18 -45.96 10.03
CA PHE A 212 -29.57 -46.26 10.33
C PHE A 212 -30.23 -47.14 9.28
N GLY A 213 -29.95 -46.91 8.01
CA GLY A 213 -30.40 -47.75 6.90
C GLY A 213 -29.89 -49.21 7.02
N PHE A 214 -28.61 -49.36 7.34
CA PHE A 214 -28.00 -50.68 7.55
C PHE A 214 -28.55 -51.38 8.79
N ALA A 215 -28.66 -50.66 9.93
CA ALA A 215 -29.23 -51.18 11.15
C ALA A 215 -30.68 -51.63 10.99
N LYS A 216 -31.50 -50.88 10.21
CA LYS A 216 -32.88 -51.29 9.88
C LYS A 216 -32.89 -52.59 9.06
N ARG A 217 -32.09 -52.70 8.02
CA ARG A 217 -31.99 -53.90 7.18
C ARG A 217 -31.46 -55.10 7.98
N TYR A 218 -30.51 -54.89 8.89
CA TYR A 218 -30.01 -55.93 9.76
C TYR A 218 -31.07 -56.46 10.74
N ASN A 219 -31.85 -55.60 11.36
CA ASN A 219 -32.95 -55.95 12.25
C ASN A 219 -34.09 -56.66 11.51
N GLU A 220 -34.42 -56.27 10.29
CA GLU A 220 -35.42 -56.94 9.46
C GLU A 220 -34.97 -58.38 9.11
N LYS A 221 -33.70 -58.59 8.70
CA LYS A 221 -33.13 -59.93 8.49
C LYS A 221 -33.15 -60.78 9.72
N ARG A 222 -32.92 -60.23 10.88
CA ARG A 222 -32.92 -60.96 12.16
C ARG A 222 -34.34 -61.35 12.57
N ARG A 223 -35.36 -60.62 12.23
CA ARG A 223 -36.79 -60.93 12.45
C ARG A 223 -37.34 -61.97 11.48
N SER A 224 -36.81 -62.04 10.29
CA SER A 224 -37.24 -62.97 9.24
C SER A 224 -36.48 -64.33 9.26
N ALA A 225 -35.50 -64.52 10.17
CA ALA A 225 -34.85 -65.81 10.36
C ALA A 225 -35.83 -66.78 11.00
N PRO A 226 -36.14 -67.98 10.40
CA PRO A 226 -37.06 -68.96 10.96
C PRO A 226 -36.48 -69.49 12.26
N ALA A 227 -37.35 -69.65 13.28
CA ALA A 227 -37.01 -70.31 14.56
C ALA A 227 -36.83 -71.82 14.28
N THR A 228 -35.65 -72.18 13.81
CA THR A 228 -35.23 -73.58 13.69
C THR A 228 -34.62 -74.06 14.98
N GLY A 229 -35.28 -75.00 15.64
CA GLY A 229 -34.60 -75.88 16.57
C GLY A 229 -35.11 -75.88 17.99
N ARG A 230 -36.38 -76.29 18.20
CA ARG A 230 -36.74 -77.05 19.39
C ARG A 230 -37.51 -78.28 18.90
N LEU A 231 -36.79 -79.31 18.54
CA LEU A 231 -37.30 -80.66 18.51
C LEU A 231 -36.49 -81.44 19.54
N ARG A 232 -37.09 -81.59 20.74
CA ARG A 232 -37.43 -82.93 21.23
C ARG A 232 -36.25 -83.86 21.54
N ASP A 233 -35.92 -83.98 22.76
CA ASP A 233 -35.56 -85.24 23.35
C ASP A 233 -36.68 -85.62 24.34
N GLU A 234 -37.60 -86.50 23.82
CA GLU A 234 -38.40 -87.48 24.63
C GLU A 234 -38.25 -88.80 23.93
N LEU A 235 -37.47 -89.68 24.52
CA LEU A 235 -37.74 -91.13 24.79
C LEU A 235 -36.56 -91.75 25.45
#